data_631e03166a498b28cb87bb5e778a1969
#
_entry.id   631e03166a498b28cb87bb5e778a1969
#
_cell.length_a   1.000
_cell.length_b   1.000
_cell.length_c   1.000
_cell.angle_alpha   90.00
_cell.angle_beta   90.00
_cell.angle_gamma   90.00
#
_symmetry.space_group_name_H-M   'P 1'
#
loop_
_entity.id
_entity.type
_entity.pdbx_description
1 polymer ?
#
loop_
_entity_poly.entity_id
_entity_poly.type
_entity_poly.pdbx_seq_one_letter_code
_entity_poly.pdbx_strand_id
1 'polypeptide(L)'
;MRQLNTGEIKLFNVADDMGETKELSKEMPEKTAEMVRDLDAYLKKVGAWTMKEVYDTRQEELDEWIERDKLRITENRKQLETPGLDAGKRDKLKSQLESSRQNLKKHEKNIELLKAQRISSRWF
;
A
#
# COMPACT_ATOMS: atom_id res chain seq x y z
N MET A 1 19.58 5.95 -10.84
CA MET A 1 18.11 6.07 -10.63
C MET A 1 17.58 4.87 -9.88
N ARG A 2 16.69 5.10 -8.96
CA ARG A 2 16.07 4.06 -8.13
C ARG A 2 14.56 4.13 -8.28
N GLN A 3 13.93 3.04 -8.70
CA GLN A 3 12.47 2.97 -8.75
C GLN A 3 11.93 2.57 -7.38
N LEU A 4 11.14 3.45 -6.78
CA LEU A 4 10.64 3.26 -5.41
C LEU A 4 9.63 2.12 -5.27
N ASN A 5 8.87 1.83 -6.33
CA ASN A 5 7.85 0.79 -6.31
C ASN A 5 8.39 -0.63 -6.52
N THR A 6 9.48 -0.78 -7.28
CA THR A 6 10.09 -2.08 -7.59
C THR A 6 11.43 -2.29 -6.89
N GLY A 7 12.04 -1.24 -6.35
CA GLY A 7 13.39 -1.24 -5.80
C GLY A 7 14.48 -1.42 -6.85
N GLU A 8 14.15 -1.35 -8.14
CA GLU A 8 15.12 -1.47 -9.23
C GLU A 8 16.08 -0.29 -9.21
N ILE A 9 17.38 -0.59 -9.37
CA ILE A 9 18.46 0.41 -9.41
C ILE A 9 19.03 0.45 -10.81
N LYS A 10 19.06 1.65 -11.39
CA LYS A 10 19.67 1.92 -12.69
C LYS A 10 20.71 3.01 -12.55
N LEU A 11 21.87 2.80 -13.18
CA LEU A 11 22.96 3.76 -13.22
C LEU A 11 23.20 4.21 -14.67
N PHE A 12 23.24 5.52 -14.89
CA PHE A 12 23.53 6.13 -16.18
C PHE A 12 24.62 7.20 -16.05
N ASN A 13 25.50 7.29 -17.03
CA ASN A 13 26.44 8.39 -17.15
C ASN A 13 25.82 9.49 -18.03
N VAL A 14 25.09 10.40 -17.45
CA VAL A 14 24.39 11.47 -18.17
C VAL A 14 25.30 12.46 -18.88
N ALA A 15 26.57 12.53 -18.49
CA ALA A 15 27.56 13.38 -19.18
C ALA A 15 27.87 12.88 -20.61
N ASP A 16 27.91 11.55 -20.77
CA ASP A 16 28.21 10.90 -22.05
C ASP A 16 26.96 10.35 -22.74
N ASP A 17 25.87 10.12 -21.98
CA ASP A 17 24.63 9.50 -22.42
C ASP A 17 23.41 10.28 -21.87
N MET A 18 23.16 11.45 -22.47
CA MET A 18 22.03 12.32 -22.06
C MET A 18 20.65 11.66 -22.26
N GLY A 19 20.54 10.71 -23.17
CA GLY A 19 19.31 9.97 -23.44
C GLY A 19 19.06 8.79 -22.51
N GLU A 20 19.97 8.51 -21.55
CA GLU A 20 19.87 7.38 -20.62
C GLU A 20 19.63 6.04 -21.34
N THR A 21 20.37 5.80 -22.43
CA THR A 21 20.20 4.63 -23.29
C THR A 21 20.98 3.41 -22.81
N LYS A 22 22.08 3.62 -22.07
CA LYS A 22 22.95 2.57 -21.57
C LYS A 22 22.91 2.47 -20.04
N GLU A 23 22.33 1.42 -19.53
CA GLU A 23 22.29 1.11 -18.11
C GLU A 23 23.61 0.45 -17.65
N LEU A 24 24.26 1.01 -16.63
CA LEU A 24 25.61 0.67 -16.17
C LEU A 24 25.66 -0.04 -14.80
N SER A 25 24.54 -0.29 -14.14
CA SER A 25 24.54 -0.84 -12.78
C SER A 25 25.23 -2.20 -12.65
N LYS A 26 25.15 -3.02 -13.69
CA LYS A 26 25.80 -4.33 -13.75
C LYS A 26 27.28 -4.26 -14.14
N GLU A 27 27.66 -3.27 -14.92
CA GLU A 27 29.04 -3.05 -15.36
C GLU A 27 29.88 -2.34 -14.29
N MET A 28 29.25 -1.52 -13.47
CA MET A 28 29.88 -0.72 -12.41
C MET A 28 29.23 -0.96 -11.04
N PRO A 29 29.34 -2.18 -10.50
CA PRO A 29 28.65 -2.54 -9.24
C PRO A 29 29.15 -1.76 -8.03
N GLU A 30 30.44 -1.45 -7.95
CA GLU A 30 31.02 -0.68 -6.85
C GLU A 30 30.53 0.78 -6.85
N LYS A 31 30.49 1.41 -8.03
CA LYS A 31 29.97 2.77 -8.19
C LYS A 31 28.48 2.83 -7.88
N THR A 32 27.72 1.86 -8.33
CA THR A 32 26.30 1.71 -8.01
C THR A 32 26.07 1.59 -6.51
N ALA A 33 26.84 0.76 -5.81
CA ALA A 33 26.75 0.58 -4.36
C ALA A 33 27.11 1.87 -3.60
N GLU A 34 28.14 2.60 -4.03
CA GLU A 34 28.52 3.89 -3.47
C GLU A 34 27.38 4.91 -3.58
N MET A 35 26.81 5.08 -4.77
CA MET A 35 25.73 6.04 -5.03
C MET A 35 24.43 5.66 -4.28
N VAL A 36 24.13 4.39 -4.12
CA VAL A 36 23.00 3.93 -3.32
C VAL A 36 23.18 4.28 -1.85
N ARG A 37 24.38 4.07 -1.29
CA ARG A 37 24.69 4.48 0.09
C ARG A 37 24.56 5.97 0.31
N ASP A 38 25.06 6.77 -0.63
CA ASP A 38 24.94 8.23 -0.56
C ASP A 38 23.50 8.69 -0.65
N LEU A 39 22.69 8.08 -1.51
CA LEU A 39 21.26 8.34 -1.62
C LEU A 39 20.52 7.97 -0.33
N ASP A 40 20.78 6.81 0.24
CA ASP A 40 20.15 6.35 1.48
C ASP A 40 20.52 7.26 2.66
N ALA A 41 21.77 7.69 2.76
CA ALA A 41 22.22 8.64 3.76
C ALA A 41 21.51 10.01 3.60
N TYR A 42 21.35 10.48 2.38
CA TYR A 42 20.64 11.72 2.09
C TYR A 42 19.17 11.62 2.44
N LEU A 43 18.47 10.55 2.02
CA LEU A 43 17.06 10.31 2.32
C LEU A 43 16.81 10.26 3.84
N LYS A 44 17.70 9.60 4.58
CA LYS A 44 17.65 9.57 6.04
C LYS A 44 17.84 10.97 6.66
N LYS A 45 18.78 11.76 6.13
CA LYS A 45 19.07 13.13 6.59
C LYS A 45 17.87 14.06 6.41
N VAL A 46 17.14 13.95 5.30
CA VAL A 46 15.96 14.80 5.03
C VAL A 46 14.66 14.24 5.62
N GLY A 47 14.70 13.09 6.31
CA GLY A 47 13.52 12.48 6.91
C GLY A 47 12.53 11.94 5.89
N ALA A 48 13.01 11.52 4.71
CA ALA A 48 12.15 10.90 3.70
C ALA A 48 11.63 9.55 4.17
N TRP A 49 10.36 9.30 3.92
CA TRP A 49 9.75 8.03 4.22
C TRP A 49 10.33 6.91 3.34
N THR A 50 10.67 5.80 3.97
CA THR A 50 11.07 4.60 3.25
C THR A 50 9.83 3.91 2.67
N MET A 51 10.02 3.10 1.63
CA MET A 51 8.91 2.30 1.09
C MET A 51 8.32 1.36 2.14
N LYS A 52 9.16 0.85 3.03
CA LYS A 52 8.71 0.02 4.15
C LYS A 52 7.72 0.78 5.05
N GLU A 53 8.08 1.98 5.49
CA GLU A 53 7.22 2.82 6.34
C GLU A 53 5.90 3.16 5.64
N VAL A 54 5.93 3.49 4.35
CA VAL A 54 4.72 3.74 3.55
C VAL A 54 3.81 2.50 3.51
N TYR A 55 4.37 1.31 3.29
CA TYR A 55 3.59 0.08 3.25
C TYR A 55 3.04 -0.30 4.63
N ASP A 56 3.84 -0.16 5.69
CA ASP A 56 3.42 -0.46 7.05
C ASP A 56 2.25 0.45 7.48
N THR A 57 2.36 1.75 7.26
CA THR A 57 1.28 2.72 7.53
C THR A 57 0.03 2.40 6.72
N ARG A 58 0.17 2.07 5.43
CA ARG A 58 -0.97 1.73 4.59
C ARG A 58 -1.66 0.44 5.02
N GLN A 59 -0.88 -0.54 5.47
CA GLN A 59 -1.43 -1.78 6.01
C GLN A 59 -2.22 -1.53 7.30
N GLU A 60 -1.67 -0.73 8.22
CA GLU A 60 -2.37 -0.35 9.47
C GLU A 60 -3.70 0.35 9.19
N GLU A 61 -3.73 1.31 8.27
CA GLU A 61 -4.97 1.98 7.85
C GLU A 61 -6.02 1.01 7.30
N LEU A 62 -5.60 0.07 6.45
CA LEU A 62 -6.50 -0.94 5.88
C LEU A 62 -7.01 -1.91 6.93
N ASP A 63 -6.17 -2.32 7.88
CA ASP A 63 -6.58 -3.17 9.01
C ASP A 63 -7.63 -2.47 9.89
N GLU A 64 -7.44 -1.19 10.19
CA GLU A 64 -8.43 -0.38 10.93
C GLU A 64 -9.77 -0.27 10.17
N TRP A 65 -9.74 -0.08 8.87
CA TRP A 65 -10.95 0.00 8.05
C TRP A 65 -11.70 -1.34 7.99
N ILE A 66 -10.97 -2.44 7.89
CA ILE A 66 -11.53 -3.80 7.94
C ILE A 66 -12.23 -4.04 9.28
N GLU A 67 -11.60 -3.72 10.40
CA GLU A 67 -12.21 -3.87 11.72
C GLU A 67 -13.45 -2.99 11.88
N ARG A 68 -13.43 -1.77 11.41
CA ARG A 68 -14.57 -0.85 11.41
C ARG A 68 -15.74 -1.38 10.57
N ASP A 69 -15.48 -1.94 9.41
CA ASP A 69 -16.52 -2.54 8.56
C ASP A 69 -17.12 -3.79 9.21
N LYS A 70 -16.33 -4.63 9.86
CA LYS A 70 -16.80 -5.80 10.62
C LYS A 70 -17.73 -5.39 11.78
N LEU A 71 -17.36 -4.34 12.51
CA LEU A 71 -18.21 -3.80 13.58
C LEU A 71 -19.54 -3.28 13.04
N ARG A 72 -19.54 -2.53 11.94
CA ARG A 72 -20.76 -2.05 11.27
C ARG A 72 -21.67 -3.19 10.83
N ILE A 73 -21.11 -4.23 10.25
CA ILE A 73 -21.86 -5.43 9.83
C ILE A 73 -22.52 -6.09 11.03
N THR A 74 -21.79 -6.25 12.13
CA THR A 74 -22.31 -6.86 13.36
C THR A 74 -23.43 -6.01 13.97
N GLU A 75 -23.26 -4.72 14.04
CA GLU A 75 -24.25 -3.78 14.57
C GLU A 75 -25.52 -3.74 13.70
N ASN A 76 -25.38 -3.64 12.39
CA ASN A 76 -26.51 -3.66 11.46
C ASN A 76 -27.30 -4.97 11.54
N ARG A 77 -26.61 -6.11 11.70
CA ARG A 77 -27.29 -7.40 11.94
C ARG A 77 -28.09 -7.40 13.25
N LYS A 78 -27.51 -6.93 14.34
CA LYS A 78 -28.20 -6.79 15.62
C LYS A 78 -29.46 -5.93 15.50
N GLN A 79 -29.37 -4.81 14.80
CA GLN A 79 -30.51 -3.90 14.61
C GLN A 79 -31.60 -4.54 13.75
N LEU A 80 -31.24 -5.35 12.75
CA LEU A 80 -32.19 -6.10 11.91
C LEU A 80 -32.96 -7.19 12.70
N GLU A 81 -32.37 -7.74 13.75
CA GLU A 81 -32.96 -8.75 14.61
C GLU A 81 -33.94 -8.11 15.66
N THR A 82 -33.91 -6.79 15.80
CA THR A 82 -34.79 -6.09 16.76
C THR A 82 -36.24 -6.20 16.32
N PRO A 83 -37.16 -6.69 17.17
CA PRO A 83 -38.58 -6.75 16.87
C PRO A 83 -39.21 -5.36 16.77
N GLY A 84 -40.22 -5.17 15.88
CA GLY A 84 -40.95 -3.92 15.74
C GLY A 84 -40.32 -2.91 14.77
N LEU A 85 -39.32 -3.30 13.98
CA LEU A 85 -38.80 -2.46 12.91
C LEU A 85 -39.83 -2.29 11.79
N ASP A 86 -40.01 -1.00 11.38
CA ASP A 86 -40.81 -0.68 10.19
C ASP A 86 -40.10 -1.14 8.88
N ALA A 87 -40.87 -1.41 7.81
CA ALA A 87 -40.33 -1.89 6.54
C ALA A 87 -39.29 -0.94 5.94
N GLY A 88 -39.47 0.38 6.04
CA GLY A 88 -38.53 1.37 5.53
C GLY A 88 -37.19 1.37 6.28
N LYS A 89 -37.21 1.25 7.61
CA LYS A 89 -35.99 1.13 8.41
C LYS A 89 -35.25 -0.17 8.15
N ARG A 90 -36.00 -1.27 8.00
CA ARG A 90 -35.45 -2.59 7.66
C ARG A 90 -34.75 -2.58 6.31
N ASP A 91 -35.33 -1.99 5.28
CA ASP A 91 -34.75 -1.89 3.95
C ASP A 91 -33.50 -1.00 3.96
N LYS A 92 -33.52 0.09 4.71
CA LYS A 92 -32.35 0.96 4.90
C LYS A 92 -31.19 0.21 5.56
N LEU A 93 -31.46 -0.56 6.62
CA LEU A 93 -30.45 -1.37 7.30
C LEU A 93 -29.89 -2.46 6.41
N LYS A 94 -30.72 -3.13 5.59
CA LYS A 94 -30.26 -4.12 4.62
C LYS A 94 -29.35 -3.50 3.58
N SER A 95 -29.67 -2.32 3.06
CA SER A 95 -28.85 -1.58 2.12
C SER A 95 -27.49 -1.19 2.73
N GLN A 96 -27.51 -0.69 3.97
CA GLN A 96 -26.27 -0.36 4.70
C GLN A 96 -25.41 -1.61 4.97
N LEU A 97 -26.03 -2.73 5.31
CA LEU A 97 -25.34 -3.99 5.53
C LEU A 97 -24.65 -4.48 4.26
N GLU A 98 -25.34 -4.41 3.13
CA GLU A 98 -24.77 -4.80 1.83
C GLU A 98 -23.60 -3.89 1.42
N SER A 99 -23.76 -2.57 1.60
CA SER A 99 -22.69 -1.61 1.34
C SER A 99 -21.44 -1.88 2.22
N SER A 100 -21.66 -2.18 3.51
CA SER A 100 -20.57 -2.51 4.43
C SER A 100 -19.85 -3.81 4.05
N ARG A 101 -20.59 -4.82 3.57
CA ARG A 101 -20.02 -6.08 3.07
C ARG A 101 -19.18 -5.87 1.81
N GLN A 102 -19.64 -5.04 0.88
CA GLN A 102 -18.90 -4.71 -0.34
C GLN A 102 -17.62 -3.94 -0.02
N ASN A 103 -17.67 -2.99 0.92
CA ASN A 103 -16.50 -2.25 1.39
C ASN A 103 -15.49 -3.19 2.06
N LEU A 104 -15.94 -4.09 2.91
CA LEU A 104 -15.09 -5.08 3.55
C LEU A 104 -14.33 -5.92 2.51
N LYS A 105 -15.03 -6.47 1.51
CA LYS A 105 -14.40 -7.22 0.42
C LYS A 105 -13.37 -6.39 -0.35
N LYS A 106 -13.67 -5.13 -0.60
CA LYS A 106 -12.75 -4.20 -1.28
C LYS A 106 -11.49 -3.96 -0.46
N HIS A 107 -11.62 -3.74 0.84
CA HIS A 107 -10.48 -3.52 1.73
C HIS A 107 -9.63 -4.79 1.90
N GLU A 108 -10.26 -5.95 2.04
CA GLU A 108 -9.55 -7.24 2.08
C GLU A 108 -8.76 -7.50 0.80
N LYS A 109 -9.35 -7.23 -0.37
CA LYS A 109 -8.65 -7.32 -1.65
C LYS A 109 -7.47 -6.36 -1.75
N ASN A 110 -7.63 -5.12 -1.28
CA ASN A 110 -6.57 -4.13 -1.28
C ASN A 110 -5.40 -4.54 -0.38
N ILE A 111 -5.68 -5.15 0.78
CA ILE A 111 -4.62 -5.62 1.67
C ILE A 111 -3.85 -6.81 1.08
N GLU A 112 -4.53 -7.71 0.38
CA GLU A 112 -3.88 -8.81 -0.36
C GLU A 112 -2.97 -8.29 -1.46
N LEU A 113 -3.42 -7.29 -2.24
CA LEU A 113 -2.60 -6.64 -3.27
C LEU A 113 -1.38 -5.93 -2.67
N LEU A 114 -1.55 -5.25 -1.54
CA LEU A 114 -0.48 -4.58 -0.83
C LEU A 114 0.58 -5.58 -0.34
N LYS A 115 0.16 -6.70 0.25
CA LYS A 115 1.05 -7.78 0.69
C LYS A 115 1.80 -8.41 -0.48
N ALA A 116 1.14 -8.63 -1.61
CA ALA A 116 1.77 -9.15 -2.82
C ALA A 116 2.83 -8.19 -3.38
N GLN A 117 2.56 -6.90 -3.41
CA GLN A 117 3.53 -5.87 -3.80
C GLN A 117 4.72 -5.82 -2.84
N ARG A 118 4.49 -5.96 -1.54
CA ARG A 118 5.53 -6.00 -0.52
C ARG A 118 6.48 -7.19 -0.72
N ILE A 119 5.95 -8.37 -1.00
CA ILE A 119 6.74 -9.59 -1.24
C ILE A 119 7.59 -9.45 -2.51
N SER A 120 7.10 -8.83 -3.56
CA SER A 120 7.82 -8.62 -4.83
C SER A 120 8.88 -7.52 -4.75
N SER A 121 8.83 -6.67 -3.74
CA SER A 121 9.79 -5.58 -3.57
C SER A 121 11.11 -6.06 -2.95
N ARG A 122 12.24 -5.66 -3.54
CA ARG A 122 13.59 -5.96 -3.04
C ARG A 122 13.97 -5.19 -1.75
N TRP A 123 13.12 -4.30 -1.29
CA TRP A 123 13.38 -3.39 -0.16
C TRP A 123 12.81 -3.87 1.17
N PHE A 124 12.27 -5.08 1.19
CA PHE A 124 11.68 -5.68 2.37
C PHE A 124 12.39 -6.96 2.81
#